data_0b14f0f5b54aa137ecbd177ba239a704
#
_entry.id   0b14f0f5b54aa137ecbd177ba239a704
#
_cell.length_a   1.000
_cell.length_b   1.000
_cell.length_c   1.000
_cell.angle_alpha   90.00
_cell.angle_beta   90.00
_cell.angle_gamma   90.00
#
_symmetry.space_group_name_H-M   'P 1'
#
loop_
_entity.id
_entity.type
_entity.pdbx_description
1 polymer ?
#
loop_
_entity_poly.entity_id
_entity_poly.type
_entity_poly.pdbx_seq_one_letter_code
_entity_poly.pdbx_strand_id
1 'polypeptide(L)'
;MEKKELLKLIDDLKVDKNEIVILSTGALVLRGIMDKANDLDIAVTKKGLEQLKNNYNLVQKPNGFYIVNDLVECVEDDMLGKKELLDNYFVQDIYDYYNYIKNSGREKDIPKIKVVEEYIRKRESSRQKQKLI
;
A
#
# COMPACT_ATOMS: atom_id res chain seq x y z
N MET A 1 -1.66 13.38 3.95
CA MET A 1 -2.00 12.71 5.25
C MET A 1 -0.74 12.10 5.85
N GLU A 2 -0.49 12.41 7.08
CA GLU A 2 0.53 11.76 7.87
C GLU A 2 0.04 10.38 8.34
N LYS A 3 0.92 9.58 8.92
CA LYS A 3 0.62 8.20 9.34
C LYS A 3 -0.65 8.10 10.19
N LYS A 4 -0.80 8.98 11.18
CA LYS A 4 -1.95 8.96 12.09
C LYS A 4 -3.28 9.15 11.35
N GLU A 5 -3.32 10.11 10.44
CA GLU A 5 -4.52 10.39 9.63
C GLU A 5 -4.80 9.23 8.68
N LEU A 6 -3.75 8.66 8.10
CA LEU A 6 -3.87 7.53 7.19
C LEU A 6 -4.43 6.29 7.89
N LEU A 7 -3.94 6.00 9.09
CA LEU A 7 -4.45 4.87 9.89
C LEU A 7 -5.93 5.06 10.26
N LYS A 8 -6.32 6.29 10.59
CA LYS A 8 -7.72 6.59 10.88
C LYS A 8 -8.58 6.38 9.64
N LEU A 9 -8.13 6.84 8.49
CA LEU A 9 -8.84 6.65 7.22
C LEU A 9 -9.04 5.17 6.92
N ILE A 10 -8.01 4.35 7.12
CA ILE A 10 -8.07 2.91 6.91
C ILE A 10 -9.08 2.27 7.86
N ASP A 11 -9.01 2.61 9.15
CA ASP A 11 -9.89 2.03 10.17
C ASP A 11 -11.36 2.40 9.95
N ASP A 12 -11.61 3.60 9.42
CA ASP A 12 -12.97 4.08 9.16
C ASP A 12 -13.59 3.47 7.88
N LEU A 13 -12.80 2.83 7.03
CA LEU A 13 -13.34 2.16 5.85
C LEU A 13 -14.21 0.96 6.25
N LYS A 14 -15.38 0.90 5.65
CA LYS A 14 -16.37 -0.16 5.90
C LYS A 14 -16.04 -1.40 5.05
N VAL A 15 -14.96 -2.04 5.42
CA VAL A 15 -14.45 -3.25 4.79
C VAL A 15 -13.64 -4.03 5.83
N ASP A 16 -13.68 -5.35 5.74
CA ASP A 16 -12.85 -6.22 6.57
C ASP A 16 -11.37 -5.97 6.26
N LYS A 17 -10.58 -5.65 7.27
CA LYS A 17 -9.16 -5.30 7.09
C LYS A 17 -8.31 -6.49 6.64
N ASN A 18 -8.80 -7.73 6.83
CA ASN A 18 -8.16 -8.92 6.29
C ASN A 18 -8.36 -9.08 4.78
N GLU A 19 -9.26 -8.30 4.19
CA GLU A 19 -9.58 -8.37 2.77
C GLU A 19 -8.91 -7.24 1.97
N ILE A 20 -8.04 -6.45 2.60
CA ILE A 20 -7.35 -5.34 1.93
C ILE A 20 -5.84 -5.40 2.13
N VAL A 21 -5.12 -4.82 1.18
CA VAL A 21 -3.66 -4.59 1.27
C VAL A 21 -3.38 -3.14 0.90
N ILE A 22 -2.63 -2.44 1.74
CA ILE A 22 -2.27 -1.05 1.53
C ILE A 22 -1.16 -0.99 0.47
N LEU A 23 -1.36 -0.18 -0.57
CA LEU A 23 -0.45 -0.08 -1.71
C LEU A 23 0.35 1.23 -1.71
N SER A 24 1.40 1.24 -2.51
CA SER A 24 2.10 2.46 -2.97
C SER A 24 2.52 3.39 -1.83
N THR A 25 2.29 4.69 -1.97
CA THR A 25 2.74 5.70 -1.01
C THR A 25 2.17 5.49 0.38
N GLY A 26 0.91 5.03 0.48
CA GLY A 26 0.33 4.69 1.79
C GLY A 26 1.14 3.64 2.54
N ALA A 27 1.58 2.59 1.85
CA ALA A 27 2.44 1.57 2.44
C ALA A 27 3.79 2.15 2.87
N LEU A 28 4.36 3.07 2.10
CA LEU A 28 5.62 3.73 2.46
C LEU A 28 5.47 4.60 3.71
N VAL A 29 4.34 5.28 3.86
CA VAL A 29 4.06 6.06 5.08
C VAL A 29 3.93 5.15 6.28
N LEU A 30 3.21 4.03 6.16
CA LEU A 30 3.08 3.07 7.25
C LEU A 30 4.42 2.46 7.67
N ARG A 31 5.34 2.29 6.73
CA ARG A 31 6.70 1.79 6.99
C ARG A 31 7.63 2.87 7.56
N GLY A 32 7.22 4.14 7.57
CA GLY A 32 8.07 5.25 7.99
C GLY A 32 9.09 5.69 6.95
N ILE A 33 8.94 5.25 5.70
CA ILE A 33 9.85 5.63 4.59
C ILE A 33 9.51 7.03 4.08
N MET A 34 8.23 7.38 4.06
CA MET A 34 7.76 8.70 3.67
C MET A 34 6.89 9.30 4.77
N ASP A 35 6.85 10.62 4.83
CA ASP A 35 6.12 11.33 5.89
C ASP A 35 4.63 11.47 5.59
N LYS A 36 4.26 11.59 4.32
CA LYS A 36 2.89 11.91 3.92
C LYS A 36 2.46 11.18 2.65
N ALA A 37 1.17 10.90 2.55
CA ALA A 37 0.51 10.44 1.34
C ALA A 37 -0.65 11.37 1.03
N ASN A 38 -0.91 11.62 -0.26
CA ASN A 38 -2.03 12.47 -0.71
C ASN A 38 -3.36 11.72 -0.69
N ASP A 39 -3.30 10.42 -0.93
CA ASP A 39 -4.46 9.54 -1.04
C ASP A 39 -4.10 8.15 -0.57
N LEU A 40 -5.08 7.27 -0.54
CA LEU A 40 -4.93 5.88 -0.14
C LEU A 40 -5.34 4.97 -1.30
N ASP A 41 -4.39 4.17 -1.78
CA ASP A 41 -4.65 3.11 -2.74
C ASP A 41 -4.61 1.77 -2.03
N ILE A 42 -5.62 0.94 -2.24
CA ILE A 42 -5.70 -0.39 -1.66
C ILE A 42 -6.02 -1.43 -2.72
N ALA A 43 -5.46 -2.62 -2.56
CA ALA A 43 -5.93 -3.79 -3.28
C ALA A 43 -6.92 -4.52 -2.38
N VAL A 44 -7.93 -5.10 -2.98
CA VAL A 44 -8.99 -5.81 -2.25
C VAL A 44 -9.26 -7.14 -2.89
N THR A 45 -9.64 -8.13 -2.07
CA THR A 45 -10.16 -9.40 -2.55
C THR A 45 -11.55 -9.18 -3.14
N LYS A 46 -12.07 -10.19 -3.82
CA LYS A 46 -13.44 -10.15 -4.33
C LYS A 46 -14.44 -9.86 -3.20
N LYS A 47 -14.26 -10.50 -2.05
CA LYS A 47 -15.09 -10.27 -0.87
C LYS A 47 -15.00 -8.83 -0.37
N GLY A 48 -13.77 -8.29 -0.31
CA GLY A 48 -13.55 -6.89 0.08
C GLY A 48 -14.20 -5.91 -0.87
N LEU A 49 -14.10 -6.17 -2.18
CA LEU A 49 -14.76 -5.34 -3.18
C LEU A 49 -16.29 -5.35 -3.02
N GLU A 50 -16.88 -6.52 -2.77
CA GLU A 50 -18.32 -6.63 -2.51
C GLU A 50 -18.73 -5.82 -1.29
N GLN A 51 -17.95 -5.87 -0.20
CA GLN A 51 -18.21 -5.07 1.00
C GLN A 51 -18.18 -3.57 0.69
N LEU A 52 -17.19 -3.13 -0.08
CA LEU A 52 -17.08 -1.73 -0.47
C LEU A 52 -18.25 -1.30 -1.37
N LYS A 53 -18.66 -2.15 -2.32
CA LYS A 53 -19.82 -1.87 -3.16
C LYS A 53 -21.12 -1.74 -2.36
N ASN A 54 -21.25 -2.51 -1.28
CA ASN A 54 -22.44 -2.46 -0.42
C ASN A 54 -22.48 -1.19 0.45
N ASN A 55 -21.33 -0.60 0.75
CA ASN A 55 -21.22 0.52 1.68
C ASN A 55 -20.93 1.87 1.00
N TYR A 56 -20.49 1.85 -0.26
CA TYR A 56 -20.10 3.06 -1.00
C TYR A 56 -20.61 2.98 -2.44
N ASN A 57 -20.78 4.14 -3.08
CA ASN A 57 -21.08 4.23 -4.50
C ASN A 57 -19.78 4.25 -5.29
N LEU A 58 -19.29 3.07 -5.67
CA LEU A 58 -18.02 2.97 -6.40
C LEU A 58 -18.18 3.39 -7.86
N VAL A 59 -17.18 4.11 -8.37
CA VAL A 59 -17.09 4.48 -9.78
C VAL A 59 -15.80 3.90 -10.33
N GLN A 60 -15.89 3.05 -11.36
CA GLN A 60 -14.72 2.45 -11.97
C GLN A 60 -14.04 3.39 -12.96
N LYS A 61 -12.73 3.55 -12.82
CA LYS A 61 -11.89 4.31 -13.73
C LYS A 61 -11.44 3.44 -14.90
N PRO A 62 -11.04 4.04 -16.04
CA PRO A 62 -10.52 3.26 -17.19
C PRO A 62 -9.33 2.36 -16.86
N ASN A 63 -8.53 2.70 -15.83
CA ASN A 63 -7.37 1.91 -15.42
C ASN A 63 -7.71 0.70 -14.55
N GLY A 64 -9.00 0.44 -14.30
CA GLY A 64 -9.47 -0.67 -13.50
C GLY A 64 -9.68 -0.36 -12.01
N PHE A 65 -9.14 0.73 -11.51
CA PHE A 65 -9.37 1.15 -10.13
C PHE A 65 -10.79 1.69 -9.96
N TYR A 66 -11.31 1.52 -8.75
CA TYR A 66 -12.60 2.10 -8.34
C TYR A 66 -12.36 3.26 -7.38
N ILE A 67 -13.08 4.36 -7.59
CA ILE A 67 -13.11 5.48 -6.66
C ILE A 67 -14.08 5.11 -5.54
N VAL A 68 -13.58 5.02 -4.31
CA VAL A 68 -14.38 4.75 -3.12
C VAL A 68 -14.92 6.06 -2.56
N ASN A 69 -14.04 7.04 -2.39
CA ASN A 69 -14.35 8.41 -1.98
C ASN A 69 -13.23 9.34 -2.45
N ASP A 70 -13.22 10.59 -1.99
CA ASP A 70 -12.25 11.60 -2.44
C ASP A 70 -10.79 11.23 -2.12
N LEU A 71 -10.55 10.36 -1.15
CA LEU A 71 -9.21 10.02 -0.69
C LEU A 71 -8.83 8.57 -0.94
N VAL A 72 -9.76 7.69 -1.33
CA VAL A 72 -9.54 6.25 -1.39
C VAL A 72 -9.90 5.69 -2.76
N GLU A 73 -8.97 4.96 -3.36
CA GLU A 73 -9.21 4.15 -4.55
C GLU A 73 -8.84 2.69 -4.25
N CYS A 74 -9.54 1.77 -4.88
CA CYS A 74 -9.26 0.34 -4.72
C CYS A 74 -9.22 -0.39 -6.05
N VAL A 75 -8.49 -1.50 -6.08
CA VAL A 75 -8.45 -2.41 -7.22
C VAL A 75 -8.65 -3.83 -6.72
N GLU A 76 -9.45 -4.62 -7.47
CA GLU A 76 -9.62 -6.04 -7.14
C GLU A 76 -8.37 -6.81 -7.54
N ASP A 77 -7.78 -7.52 -6.59
CA ASP A 77 -6.63 -8.40 -6.84
C ASP A 77 -6.57 -9.49 -5.79
N ASP A 78 -7.15 -10.65 -6.12
CA ASP A 78 -7.17 -11.82 -5.23
C ASP A 78 -5.79 -12.49 -5.12
N MET A 79 -4.91 -12.18 -6.07
CA MET A 79 -3.59 -12.78 -6.21
C MET A 79 -2.48 -11.81 -5.82
N LEU A 80 -2.74 -10.90 -4.89
CA LEU A 80 -1.70 -10.03 -4.35
C LEU A 80 -0.60 -10.90 -3.77
N GLY A 81 0.40 -11.15 -4.60
CA GLY A 81 1.43 -12.13 -4.38
C GLY A 81 1.99 -12.11 -2.97
N LYS A 82 3.04 -11.34 -2.76
CA LYS A 82 3.64 -11.20 -1.43
C LYS A 82 3.09 -9.98 -0.74
N LYS A 83 2.59 -10.16 0.47
CA LYS A 83 2.19 -9.06 1.34
C LYS A 83 2.84 -9.24 2.70
N GLU A 84 3.05 -8.16 3.42
CA GLU A 84 3.59 -8.19 4.77
C GLU A 84 2.54 -7.73 5.76
N LEU A 85 2.57 -8.31 6.95
CA LEU A 85 1.78 -7.82 8.07
C LEU A 85 2.63 -6.79 8.81
N LEU A 86 2.17 -5.55 8.84
CA LEU A 86 2.81 -4.46 9.56
C LEU A 86 1.82 -3.97 10.61
N ASP A 87 2.13 -4.21 11.88
CA ASP A 87 1.19 -4.02 12.98
C ASP A 87 -0.08 -4.85 12.72
N ASN A 88 -1.22 -4.21 12.50
CA ASN A 88 -2.48 -4.90 12.24
C ASN A 88 -2.94 -4.81 10.78
N TYR A 89 -2.06 -4.37 9.88
CA TYR A 89 -2.43 -4.10 8.49
C TYR A 89 -1.54 -4.85 7.53
N PHE A 90 -2.14 -5.36 6.45
CA PHE A 90 -1.36 -5.90 5.33
C PHE A 90 -0.90 -4.76 4.44
N VAL A 91 0.38 -4.75 4.13
CA VAL A 91 0.99 -3.77 3.22
C VAL A 91 1.66 -4.49 2.07
N GLN A 92 1.75 -3.81 0.93
CA GLN A 92 2.43 -4.31 -0.25
C GLN A 92 3.87 -4.69 0.08
N ASP A 93 4.34 -5.82 -0.46
CA ASP A 93 5.74 -6.22 -0.32
C ASP A 93 6.65 -5.12 -0.87
N ILE A 94 7.68 -4.79 -0.09
CA ILE A 94 8.59 -3.69 -0.47
C ILE A 94 9.39 -3.99 -1.73
N TYR A 95 9.78 -5.25 -1.95
CA TYR A 95 10.54 -5.63 -3.14
C TYR A 95 9.68 -5.58 -4.40
N ASP A 96 8.42 -5.99 -4.33
CA ASP A 96 7.48 -5.88 -5.45
C ASP A 96 7.24 -4.41 -5.81
N TYR A 97 7.06 -3.56 -4.80
CA TYR A 97 6.89 -2.13 -5.04
C TYR A 97 8.16 -1.50 -5.63
N TYR A 98 9.33 -1.86 -5.10
CA TYR A 98 10.61 -1.39 -5.61
C TYR A 98 10.77 -1.74 -7.10
N ASN A 99 10.51 -2.99 -7.46
CA ASN A 99 10.57 -3.42 -8.85
C ASN A 99 9.61 -2.63 -9.75
N TYR A 100 8.41 -2.35 -9.24
CA TYR A 100 7.43 -1.56 -9.97
C TYR A 100 7.92 -0.13 -10.23
N ILE A 101 8.36 0.61 -9.21
CA ILE A 101 8.80 1.99 -9.39
C ILE A 101 10.08 2.10 -10.21
N LYS A 102 10.98 1.13 -10.08
CA LYS A 102 12.23 1.09 -10.84
C LYS A 102 11.97 0.97 -12.34
N ASN A 103 10.93 0.26 -12.73
CA ASN A 103 10.59 -0.01 -14.11
C ASN A 103 9.47 0.87 -14.68
N SER A 104 8.83 1.71 -13.86
CA SER A 104 7.68 2.52 -14.28
C SER A 104 8.01 3.62 -15.26
N GLY A 105 9.22 4.17 -15.21
CA GLY A 105 9.64 5.30 -16.01
C GLY A 105 8.95 6.62 -15.66
N ARG A 106 8.15 6.66 -14.59
CA ARG A 106 7.45 7.89 -14.19
C ARG A 106 8.35 8.79 -13.38
N GLU A 107 8.35 10.08 -13.70
CA GLU A 107 9.17 11.07 -12.99
C GLU A 107 8.85 11.11 -11.50
N LYS A 108 7.57 10.98 -11.13
CA LYS A 108 7.14 11.02 -9.74
C LYS A 108 7.68 9.85 -8.89
N ASP A 109 8.13 8.77 -9.53
CA ASP A 109 8.68 7.62 -8.84
C ASP A 109 10.20 7.74 -8.60
N ILE A 110 10.89 8.61 -9.33
CA ILE A 110 12.35 8.76 -9.22
C ILE A 110 12.81 9.05 -7.79
N PRO A 111 12.24 10.02 -7.06
CA PRO A 111 12.63 10.27 -5.67
C PRO A 111 12.36 9.09 -4.74
N LYS A 112 11.33 8.31 -5.05
CA LYS A 112 10.95 7.14 -4.24
C LYS A 112 11.95 6.00 -4.37
N ILE A 113 12.53 5.80 -5.55
CA ILE A 113 13.50 4.74 -5.80
C ILE A 113 14.63 4.80 -4.79
N LYS A 114 15.22 5.98 -4.61
CA LYS A 114 16.36 6.16 -3.72
C LYS A 114 16.04 5.86 -2.25
N VAL A 115 14.92 6.37 -1.76
CA VAL A 115 14.54 6.17 -0.36
C VAL A 115 14.13 4.72 -0.08
N VAL A 116 13.52 4.06 -1.06
CA VAL A 116 13.18 2.63 -0.95
C VAL A 116 14.44 1.77 -0.98
N GLU A 117 15.40 2.06 -1.87
CA GLU A 117 16.68 1.35 -1.91
C GLU A 117 17.41 1.44 -0.57
N GLU A 118 17.43 2.61 0.04
CA GLU A 118 18.07 2.80 1.34
C GLU A 118 17.37 2.00 2.44
N TYR A 119 16.04 1.97 2.45
CA TYR A 119 15.27 1.16 3.39
C TYR A 119 15.60 -0.33 3.23
N ILE A 120 15.61 -0.84 2.00
CA ILE A 120 15.93 -2.24 1.72
C ILE A 120 17.35 -2.57 2.18
N ARG A 121 18.30 -1.72 1.88
CA ARG A 121 19.70 -1.90 2.27
C ARG A 121 19.86 -1.99 3.80
N LYS A 122 19.19 -1.12 4.53
CA LYS A 122 19.22 -1.13 6.01
C LYS A 122 18.57 -2.41 6.56
N ARG A 123 17.46 -2.83 5.97
CA ARG A 123 16.74 -4.04 6.37
C ARG A 123 17.61 -5.30 6.17
N GLU A 124 18.27 -5.42 5.01
CA GLU A 124 19.14 -6.53 4.71
C GLU A 124 20.39 -6.56 5.61
N SER A 125 20.97 -5.40 5.86
CA SER A 125 22.10 -5.28 6.78
C SER A 125 21.74 -5.73 8.19
N SER A 126 20.58 -5.36 8.70
CA SER A 126 20.10 -5.80 10.01
C SER A 126 19.88 -7.31 10.06
N ARG A 127 19.34 -7.90 8.99
CA ARG A 127 19.14 -9.35 8.90
C ARG A 127 20.46 -10.10 8.90
N GLN A 128 21.47 -9.59 8.19
CA GLN A 128 22.80 -10.19 8.18
C GLN A 128 23.45 -10.16 9.56
N LYS A 129 23.33 -9.05 10.29
CA LYS A 129 23.83 -8.93 11.66
C LYS A 129 23.18 -9.95 12.60
N GLN A 130 21.89 -10.19 12.45
CA GLN A 130 21.20 -11.21 13.23
C GLN A 130 21.68 -12.61 12.95
N LYS A 131 22.04 -12.92 11.70
CA LYS A 131 22.57 -14.24 11.31
C LYS A 131 23.97 -14.50 11.86
N LEU A 132 24.75 -13.47 12.16
CA LEU A 132 26.10 -13.59 12.68
C LEU A 132 26.14 -13.77 14.20
N ILE A 133 25.03 -13.63 14.88
CA ILE A 133 24.87 -13.85 16.30
C ILE A 133 24.34 -15.26 16.55
#